data_f16874b8bd8452011769f0b8aff4c6db
#
_entry.id   f16874b8bd8452011769f0b8aff4c6db
#
_cell.length_a   1.000
_cell.length_b   1.000
_cell.length_c   1.000
_cell.angle_alpha   90.00
_cell.angle_beta   90.00
_cell.angle_gamma   90.00
#
_symmetry.space_group_name_H-M   'P 1'
#
loop_
_entity.id
_entity.type
_entity.pdbx_description
1 polymer ?
#
loop_
_entity_poly.entity_id
_entity_poly.type
_entity_poly.pdbx_seq_one_letter_code
_entity_poly.pdbx_strand_id
1 'polypeptide(L)'
;MSEKKLSVNEGIKTRSYYLRGTIEEGLADLSTGSMCEDDQQLLKFHGTYQQDDRDLRNDRRKHRLEKAYSFMIRIRVPGGVASAQQWIETDRLATQFANGTIKLTTRQAFQFHGIIKTNLKRTIAEINQAAMDTIAACGDVNRNVMCNPNPYLSSVHAEVLKAAQDISTHLTPATRAYHEIWLDGEKVESTEEEQEPIYGKTYLPRKFKITIAVPPSNDVDIFANCLSFIAIVEDGKLVGYNVAVGGGMGSTHGNEATYPRLADVIGFCTPEQVVDVAEKVVLVQRDFGDRTDRKHSRFKYTVDDHGPEWILAKLNEYLGYDLGPVRSYEFTDNGDRFGWVEDENGNFHYTLFVEGGRVLDTPTYPMRTGLLEIAKIHDGDFRLTANQNLVIANISVKKRSEIEALLEKYGMAHSHERSALRLSSIACVALPTCGLALAEAERYLPVVITNLEEDLEAAGLRHDAITIRMTGCPNGCGRPFISEIGFVGRGPDRYNLYLGGGHAGQRLSKLYREDIHADEIRGLLAPIFQRYAKERIEGERFGDFVIRAGYVAATVQGKDFHKNIKEEALKN
;
A
#
# COMPACT_ATOMS: atom_id res chain seq x y z
N MET A 1 12.08 25.88 -29.20
CA MET A 1 11.30 25.51 -28.00
C MET A 1 12.25 25.56 -26.82
N SER A 2 11.97 26.36 -25.77
CA SER A 2 12.82 26.36 -24.57
C SER A 2 12.76 24.97 -23.94
N GLU A 3 13.90 24.34 -23.70
CA GLU A 3 13.96 23.09 -22.95
C GLU A 3 13.24 23.28 -21.60
N LYS A 4 12.19 22.48 -21.36
CA LYS A 4 11.49 22.51 -20.08
C LYS A 4 12.46 22.09 -18.98
N LYS A 5 12.61 22.91 -17.96
CA LYS A 5 13.51 22.64 -16.81
C LYS A 5 13.04 21.38 -16.07
N LEU A 6 13.91 20.40 -15.92
CA LEU A 6 13.66 19.19 -15.15
C LEU A 6 13.41 19.49 -13.66
N SER A 7 12.63 18.63 -13.00
CA SER A 7 12.41 18.74 -11.55
C SER A 7 13.71 18.53 -10.76
N VAL A 8 13.78 19.08 -9.55
CA VAL A 8 14.95 18.97 -8.66
C VAL A 8 15.35 17.52 -8.44
N ASN A 9 14.38 16.61 -8.32
CA ASN A 9 14.64 15.18 -8.11
C ASN A 9 15.35 14.53 -9.30
N GLU A 10 15.10 14.97 -10.54
CA GLU A 10 15.82 14.46 -11.71
C GLU A 10 17.30 14.84 -11.64
N GLY A 11 17.60 16.08 -11.22
CA GLY A 11 18.99 16.53 -10.98
C GLY A 11 19.69 15.70 -9.89
N ILE A 12 19.00 15.41 -8.78
CA ILE A 12 19.55 14.56 -7.71
C ILE A 12 19.90 13.16 -8.27
N LYS A 13 18.97 12.52 -8.98
CA LYS A 13 19.19 11.20 -9.58
C LYS A 13 20.35 11.18 -10.58
N THR A 14 20.43 12.20 -11.44
CA THR A 14 21.48 12.32 -12.44
C THR A 14 22.89 12.37 -11.82
N ARG A 15 23.07 13.18 -10.74
CA ARG A 15 24.38 13.33 -10.08
C ARG A 15 24.68 12.28 -9.03
N SER A 16 23.72 11.40 -8.69
CA SER A 16 23.85 10.45 -7.59
C SER A 16 24.78 9.27 -7.88
N TYR A 17 25.25 9.11 -9.09
CA TYR A 17 26.02 7.95 -9.52
C TYR A 17 25.33 6.63 -9.11
N TYR A 18 24.22 6.32 -9.78
CA TYR A 18 23.41 5.11 -9.55
C TYR A 18 22.99 4.94 -8.08
N LEU A 19 22.38 5.98 -7.50
CA LEU A 19 21.79 6.00 -6.15
C LEU A 19 22.79 6.00 -4.98
N ARG A 20 24.09 6.18 -5.20
CA ARG A 20 25.07 6.29 -4.11
C ARG A 20 24.92 7.63 -3.36
N GLY A 21 24.93 8.72 -4.10
CA GLY A 21 24.97 10.06 -3.50
C GLY A 21 26.16 10.22 -2.55
N THR A 22 25.93 10.84 -1.42
CA THR A 22 26.84 10.97 -0.28
C THR A 22 26.32 10.21 0.94
N ILE A 23 25.60 9.08 0.71
CA ILE A 23 24.96 8.32 1.79
C ILE A 23 26.00 7.76 2.76
N GLU A 24 27.12 7.27 2.26
CA GLU A 24 28.19 6.68 3.09
C GLU A 24 28.80 7.72 4.03
N GLU A 25 29.14 8.90 3.50
CA GLU A 25 29.67 10.03 4.27
C GLU A 25 28.61 10.53 5.27
N GLY A 26 27.36 10.63 4.83
CA GLY A 26 26.24 11.02 5.70
C GLY A 26 26.00 10.05 6.86
N LEU A 27 26.20 8.74 6.66
CA LEU A 27 26.13 7.74 7.72
C LEU A 27 27.32 7.83 8.70
N ALA A 28 28.49 8.23 8.20
CA ALA A 28 29.69 8.41 9.01
C ALA A 28 29.68 9.71 9.85
N ASP A 29 28.90 10.72 9.45
CA ASP A 29 28.74 11.96 10.21
C ASP A 29 27.85 11.74 11.41
N LEU A 30 28.42 11.72 12.61
CA LEU A 30 27.73 11.57 13.90
C LEU A 30 27.35 12.90 14.56
N SER A 31 27.62 14.04 13.93
CA SER A 31 27.31 15.36 14.49
C SER A 31 25.81 15.68 14.49
N THR A 32 25.03 15.01 13.66
CA THR A 32 23.57 15.12 13.54
C THR A 32 22.91 13.78 13.35
N GLY A 33 21.66 13.63 13.83
CA GLY A 33 20.82 12.45 13.57
C GLY A 33 20.18 12.45 12.17
N SER A 34 20.38 13.50 11.36
CA SER A 34 19.78 13.62 10.03
C SER A 34 20.76 13.27 8.89
N MET A 35 20.22 13.10 7.68
CA MET A 35 20.93 13.02 6.41
C MET A 35 20.70 14.30 5.61
N CYS A 36 21.57 14.64 4.67
CA CYS A 36 21.36 15.78 3.77
C CYS A 36 20.12 15.59 2.89
N GLU A 37 19.56 16.68 2.35
CA GLU A 37 18.29 16.63 1.60
C GLU A 37 18.36 15.76 0.35
N ASP A 38 19.48 15.78 -0.37
CA ASP A 38 19.67 14.95 -1.56
C ASP A 38 19.67 13.45 -1.18
N ASP A 39 20.43 13.08 -0.15
CA ASP A 39 20.48 11.70 0.32
C ASP A 39 19.14 11.22 0.89
N GLN A 40 18.34 12.10 1.51
CA GLN A 40 16.97 11.74 1.90
C GLN A 40 16.09 11.35 0.71
N GLN A 41 16.34 11.85 -0.50
CA GLN A 41 15.64 11.41 -1.70
C GLN A 41 16.19 10.06 -2.20
N LEU A 42 17.51 9.85 -2.14
CA LEU A 42 18.16 8.63 -2.58
C LEU A 42 17.88 7.45 -1.64
N LEU A 43 17.92 7.66 -0.34
CA LEU A 43 17.57 6.66 0.68
C LEU A 43 16.20 6.01 0.43
N LYS A 44 15.27 6.72 -0.22
CA LYS A 44 13.97 6.14 -0.59
C LYS A 44 14.12 4.93 -1.51
N PHE A 45 15.06 4.94 -2.44
CA PHE A 45 15.32 3.80 -3.33
C PHE A 45 15.87 2.60 -2.57
N HIS A 46 16.56 2.85 -1.47
CA HIS A 46 17.05 1.84 -0.53
C HIS A 46 16.01 1.42 0.53
N GLY A 47 14.74 1.82 0.36
CA GLY A 47 13.65 1.46 1.26
C GLY A 47 13.51 2.31 2.52
N THR A 48 14.30 3.37 2.66
CA THR A 48 14.44 4.14 3.89
C THR A 48 13.88 5.55 3.76
N TYR A 49 13.17 6.03 4.80
CA TYR A 49 12.71 7.43 4.91
C TYR A 49 13.18 8.03 6.22
N GLN A 50 13.82 9.19 6.14
CA GLN A 50 14.03 10.00 7.34
C GLN A 50 12.71 10.55 7.83
N GLN A 51 12.50 10.47 9.13
CA GLN A 51 11.34 10.93 9.87
C GLN A 51 11.80 11.68 11.12
N ASP A 52 10.87 12.27 11.84
CA ASP A 52 11.07 12.72 13.21
C ASP A 52 9.76 12.55 14.00
N ASP A 53 9.86 12.40 15.30
CA ASP A 53 8.70 12.35 16.16
C ASP A 53 8.09 13.76 16.29
N ARG A 54 6.91 13.94 15.72
CA ARG A 54 6.24 15.23 15.65
C ARG A 54 5.57 15.62 16.97
N ASP A 55 5.24 14.65 17.81
CA ASP A 55 4.71 14.92 19.15
C ASP A 55 5.78 15.58 20.02
N LEU A 56 7.05 15.22 19.82
CA LEU A 56 8.19 15.77 20.56
C LEU A 56 8.74 17.09 20.00
N ARG A 57 8.33 17.53 18.79
CA ARG A 57 8.94 18.69 18.11
C ARG A 57 8.92 19.98 18.93
N ASN A 58 7.78 20.30 19.53
CA ASN A 58 7.60 21.55 20.26
C ASN A 58 8.45 21.58 21.53
N ASP A 59 8.51 20.49 22.24
CA ASP A 59 9.28 20.37 23.46
C ASP A 59 10.79 20.46 23.17
N ARG A 60 11.27 19.69 22.21
CA ARG A 60 12.67 19.73 21.79
C ARG A 60 13.08 21.12 21.30
N ARG A 61 12.20 21.82 20.55
CA ARG A 61 12.45 23.20 20.11
C ARG A 61 12.58 24.17 21.28
N LYS A 62 11.73 24.04 22.32
CA LYS A 62 11.84 24.85 23.56
C LYS A 62 13.19 24.68 24.25
N HIS A 63 13.70 23.45 24.25
CA HIS A 63 14.98 23.09 24.85
C HIS A 63 16.18 23.27 23.91
N ARG A 64 15.99 23.86 22.70
CA ARG A 64 17.02 24.05 21.67
C ARG A 64 17.73 22.75 21.27
N LEU A 65 17.03 21.64 21.32
CA LEU A 65 17.52 20.34 20.87
C LEU A 65 17.20 20.12 19.40
N GLU A 66 18.03 19.33 18.72
CA GLU A 66 17.75 18.82 17.39
C GLU A 66 16.41 18.05 17.38
N LYS A 67 15.72 17.99 16.24
CA LYS A 67 14.53 17.15 16.10
C LYS A 67 14.84 15.71 16.52
N ALA A 68 13.83 15.00 17.02
CA ALA A 68 13.96 13.56 17.31
C ALA A 68 13.97 12.78 16.01
N TYR A 69 15.07 12.88 15.26
CA TYR A 69 15.23 12.18 13.98
C TYR A 69 15.24 10.68 14.17
N SER A 70 14.53 10.02 13.32
CA SER A 70 14.51 8.57 13.19
C SER A 70 14.30 8.17 11.73
N PHE A 71 14.37 6.89 11.45
CA PHE A 71 14.17 6.37 10.11
C PHE A 71 13.11 5.28 10.11
N MET A 72 12.32 5.29 9.06
CA MET A 72 11.47 4.19 8.68
C MET A 72 12.20 3.32 7.67
N ILE A 73 12.26 2.02 7.88
CA ILE A 73 12.72 1.04 6.88
C ILE A 73 11.53 0.23 6.43
N ARG A 74 11.40 0.04 5.12
CA ARG A 74 10.42 -0.84 4.50
C ARG A 74 11.11 -2.04 3.89
N ILE A 75 10.65 -3.24 4.26
CA ILE A 75 11.13 -4.51 3.75
C ILE A 75 10.22 -4.93 2.59
N ARG A 76 10.81 -5.31 1.47
CA ARG A 76 10.09 -5.84 0.31
C ARG A 76 9.70 -7.29 0.56
N VAL A 77 8.42 -7.61 0.30
CA VAL A 77 7.84 -8.94 0.48
C VAL A 77 6.97 -9.23 -0.75
N PRO A 78 7.54 -9.75 -1.84
CA PRO A 78 6.80 -10.00 -3.09
C PRO A 78 5.62 -10.95 -2.86
N GLY A 79 4.42 -10.53 -3.33
CA GLY A 79 3.18 -11.26 -3.07
C GLY A 79 2.74 -11.31 -1.61
N GLY A 80 3.45 -10.61 -0.70
CA GLY A 80 3.13 -10.57 0.72
C GLY A 80 3.53 -11.81 1.52
N VAL A 81 4.28 -12.76 0.96
CA VAL A 81 4.59 -14.04 1.60
C VAL A 81 5.94 -13.99 2.31
N ALA A 82 5.95 -14.31 3.60
CA ALA A 82 7.13 -14.44 4.44
C ALA A 82 7.14 -15.80 5.16
N SER A 83 8.30 -16.45 5.25
CA SER A 83 8.43 -17.69 6.01
C SER A 83 8.30 -17.44 7.52
N ALA A 84 8.05 -18.49 8.29
CA ALA A 84 8.06 -18.42 9.75
C ALA A 84 9.41 -17.92 10.30
N GLN A 85 10.53 -18.31 9.69
CA GLN A 85 11.85 -17.81 10.08
C GLN A 85 12.02 -16.32 9.78
N GLN A 86 11.54 -15.84 8.62
CA GLN A 86 11.55 -14.40 8.30
C GLN A 86 10.68 -13.60 9.27
N TRP A 87 9.57 -14.17 9.76
CA TRP A 87 8.77 -13.55 10.80
C TRP A 87 9.54 -13.41 12.12
N ILE A 88 10.20 -14.48 12.57
CA ILE A 88 11.04 -14.47 13.79
C ILE A 88 12.13 -13.40 13.69
N GLU A 89 12.82 -13.33 12.55
CA GLU A 89 13.85 -12.30 12.33
C GLU A 89 13.26 -10.89 12.28
N THR A 90 12.11 -10.70 11.65
CA THR A 90 11.40 -9.42 11.62
C THR A 90 11.03 -8.97 13.04
N ASP A 91 10.55 -9.87 13.89
CA ASP A 91 10.24 -9.59 15.29
C ASP A 91 11.51 -9.23 16.10
N ARG A 92 12.58 -9.98 15.94
CA ARG A 92 13.87 -9.71 16.58
C ARG A 92 14.41 -8.31 16.19
N LEU A 93 14.41 -7.99 14.90
CA LEU A 93 14.88 -6.70 14.37
C LEU A 93 14.02 -5.53 14.87
N ALA A 94 12.69 -5.71 14.93
CA ALA A 94 11.79 -4.71 15.48
C ALA A 94 12.09 -4.39 16.94
N THR A 95 12.45 -5.41 17.73
CA THR A 95 12.83 -5.26 19.14
C THR A 95 14.19 -4.58 19.31
N GLN A 96 15.17 -5.00 18.51
CA GLN A 96 16.56 -4.61 18.70
C GLN A 96 16.88 -3.21 18.16
N PHE A 97 16.27 -2.83 17.03
CA PHE A 97 16.67 -1.62 16.29
C PHE A 97 15.55 -0.60 16.07
N ALA A 98 14.29 -1.03 16.13
CA ALA A 98 13.13 -0.18 15.90
C ALA A 98 12.39 0.14 17.21
N ASN A 99 11.16 0.64 17.10
CA ASN A 99 10.34 1.01 18.27
C ASN A 99 9.60 -0.18 18.92
N GLY A 100 10.00 -1.41 18.65
CA GLY A 100 9.39 -2.61 19.21
C GLY A 100 8.08 -3.04 18.56
N THR A 101 7.67 -2.43 17.44
CA THR A 101 6.44 -2.79 16.71
C THR A 101 6.73 -3.14 15.26
N ILE A 102 5.85 -3.95 14.66
CA ILE A 102 5.90 -4.28 13.23
C ILE A 102 4.67 -3.65 12.56
N LYS A 103 4.85 -2.96 11.43
CA LYS A 103 3.75 -2.43 10.63
C LYS A 103 3.54 -3.27 9.39
N LEU A 104 2.35 -3.86 9.27
CA LEU A 104 1.86 -4.45 8.04
C LEU A 104 1.30 -3.31 7.16
N THR A 105 1.78 -3.19 5.93
CA THR A 105 1.41 -2.05 5.08
C THR A 105 0.33 -2.41 4.08
N THR A 106 -0.38 -1.38 3.58
CA THR A 106 -1.32 -1.51 2.46
C THR A 106 -0.65 -1.95 1.14
N ARG A 107 0.65 -2.33 1.19
CA ARG A 107 1.40 -2.84 0.05
C ARG A 107 2.08 -4.17 0.36
N GLN A 108 1.49 -4.94 1.27
CA GLN A 108 1.99 -6.28 1.63
C GLN A 108 3.50 -6.28 1.93
N ALA A 109 3.93 -5.33 2.75
CA ALA A 109 5.34 -5.16 3.09
C ALA A 109 5.47 -4.90 4.59
N PHE A 110 6.55 -5.34 5.21
CA PHE A 110 6.89 -4.95 6.58
C PHE A 110 7.46 -3.53 6.62
N GLN A 111 7.23 -2.84 7.73
CA GLN A 111 7.78 -1.52 7.94
C GLN A 111 8.14 -1.33 9.41
N PHE A 112 9.39 -0.87 9.64
CA PHE A 112 9.90 -0.49 10.95
C PHE A 112 9.90 1.02 11.11
N HIS A 113 9.74 1.48 12.33
CA HIS A 113 9.80 2.88 12.71
C HIS A 113 10.74 3.09 13.90
N GLY A 114 11.25 4.29 14.07
CA GLY A 114 12.05 4.67 15.21
C GLY A 114 13.53 4.24 15.14
N ILE A 115 14.02 3.79 14.00
CA ILE A 115 15.42 3.40 13.81
C ILE A 115 16.28 4.67 13.82
N ILE A 116 17.34 4.72 14.62
CA ILE A 116 18.29 5.83 14.64
C ILE A 116 19.37 5.67 13.56
N LYS A 117 19.95 6.78 13.13
CA LYS A 117 20.93 6.82 12.02
C LYS A 117 22.07 5.82 12.18
N THR A 118 22.64 5.72 13.38
CA THR A 118 23.76 4.81 13.69
C THR A 118 23.43 3.33 13.54
N ASN A 119 22.14 2.96 13.55
CA ASN A 119 21.69 1.58 13.40
C ASN A 119 21.25 1.24 11.96
N LEU A 120 21.17 2.23 11.05
CA LEU A 120 20.63 2.00 9.70
C LEU A 120 21.38 0.91 8.94
N LYS A 121 22.70 1.04 8.82
CA LYS A 121 23.54 0.11 8.08
C LYS A 121 23.40 -1.31 8.64
N ARG A 122 23.53 -1.44 9.95
CA ARG A 122 23.41 -2.74 10.63
C ARG A 122 22.02 -3.36 10.45
N THR A 123 20.95 -2.56 10.60
CA THR A 123 19.58 -3.06 10.42
C THR A 123 19.36 -3.60 9.01
N ILE A 124 19.80 -2.88 7.98
CA ILE A 124 19.65 -3.31 6.58
C ILE A 124 20.49 -4.56 6.30
N ALA A 125 21.73 -4.63 6.79
CA ALA A 125 22.56 -5.81 6.67
C ALA A 125 21.91 -7.05 7.30
N GLU A 126 21.36 -6.92 8.51
CA GLU A 126 20.68 -8.04 9.19
C GLU A 126 19.34 -8.42 8.52
N ILE A 127 18.61 -7.48 7.89
CA ILE A 127 17.45 -7.80 7.03
C ILE A 127 17.89 -8.69 5.86
N ASN A 128 19.03 -8.38 5.22
CA ASN A 128 19.56 -9.18 4.11
C ASN A 128 20.01 -10.57 4.57
N GLN A 129 20.60 -10.70 5.76
CA GLN A 129 20.95 -12.00 6.33
C GLN A 129 19.73 -12.90 6.56
N ALA A 130 18.56 -12.29 6.79
CA ALA A 130 17.27 -13.00 6.89
C ALA A 130 16.65 -13.32 5.52
N ALA A 131 17.40 -13.25 4.44
CA ALA A 131 16.92 -13.44 3.06
C ALA A 131 15.73 -12.52 2.68
N MET A 132 15.77 -11.30 3.18
CA MET A 132 14.86 -10.20 2.81
C MET A 132 15.68 -9.01 2.32
N ASP A 133 15.07 -8.05 1.65
CA ASP A 133 15.75 -6.83 1.23
C ASP A 133 14.87 -5.58 1.34
N THR A 134 15.50 -4.41 1.21
CA THR A 134 14.85 -3.11 1.26
C THR A 134 14.97 -2.33 -0.06
N ILE A 135 15.77 -2.84 -1.02
CA ILE A 135 15.95 -2.19 -2.31
C ILE A 135 14.61 -2.07 -3.05
N ALA A 136 14.36 -0.95 -3.68
CA ALA A 136 13.12 -0.68 -4.41
C ALA A 136 11.81 -0.79 -3.57
N ALA A 137 11.89 -0.98 -2.26
CA ALA A 137 10.70 -0.93 -1.41
C ALA A 137 10.07 0.48 -1.39
N CYS A 138 10.86 1.51 -1.77
CA CYS A 138 10.46 2.91 -1.92
C CYS A 138 11.15 3.53 -3.15
N GLY A 139 11.06 4.86 -3.38
CA GLY A 139 11.72 5.56 -4.49
C GLY A 139 10.90 5.68 -5.78
N ASP A 140 11.51 6.25 -6.79
CA ASP A 140 10.95 6.41 -8.13
C ASP A 140 11.34 5.19 -9.00
N VAL A 141 10.78 4.05 -8.65
CA VAL A 141 11.10 2.71 -9.13
C VAL A 141 9.84 1.85 -8.98
N ASN A 142 9.80 0.65 -9.57
CA ASN A 142 8.76 -0.32 -9.25
C ASN A 142 8.86 -0.74 -7.78
N ARG A 143 7.71 -0.72 -7.09
CA ARG A 143 7.58 -1.06 -5.66
C ARG A 143 7.28 -2.54 -5.48
N ASN A 144 7.10 -2.97 -4.23
CA ASN A 144 6.64 -4.32 -3.93
C ASN A 144 5.46 -4.71 -4.81
N VAL A 145 5.53 -5.86 -5.50
CA VAL A 145 4.44 -6.41 -6.31
C VAL A 145 3.47 -7.13 -5.37
N MET A 146 2.17 -6.84 -5.51
CA MET A 146 1.12 -7.43 -4.68
C MET A 146 0.32 -8.46 -5.47
N CYS A 147 -0.23 -9.43 -4.76
CA CYS A 147 -1.30 -10.30 -5.27
C CYS A 147 -2.24 -10.71 -4.14
N ASN A 148 -3.37 -11.36 -4.46
CA ASN A 148 -4.27 -11.91 -3.46
C ASN A 148 -3.50 -12.86 -2.52
N PRO A 149 -3.57 -12.69 -1.21
CA PRO A 149 -2.85 -13.54 -0.25
C PRO A 149 -3.56 -14.86 0.03
N ASN A 150 -4.80 -15.03 -0.41
CA ASN A 150 -5.66 -16.17 -0.08
C ASN A 150 -5.20 -17.45 -0.76
N PRO A 151 -4.81 -18.50 -0.04
CA PRO A 151 -4.32 -19.74 -0.61
C PRO A 151 -5.40 -20.79 -0.91
N TYR A 152 -6.64 -20.57 -0.53
CA TYR A 152 -7.73 -21.58 -0.62
C TYR A 152 -8.12 -21.98 -2.07
N LEU A 153 -7.86 -21.15 -3.07
CA LEU A 153 -7.92 -21.51 -4.50
C LEU A 153 -6.53 -21.95 -4.97
N SER A 154 -6.00 -22.97 -4.38
CA SER A 154 -4.61 -23.36 -4.29
C SER A 154 -3.78 -23.26 -5.56
N SER A 155 -4.19 -23.86 -6.69
CA SER A 155 -3.38 -23.87 -7.93
C SER A 155 -3.28 -22.51 -8.59
N VAL A 156 -4.41 -21.83 -8.81
CA VAL A 156 -4.47 -20.50 -9.44
C VAL A 156 -3.73 -19.46 -8.59
N HIS A 157 -3.93 -19.47 -7.26
CA HIS A 157 -3.23 -18.52 -6.38
C HIS A 157 -1.73 -18.80 -6.29
N ALA A 158 -1.29 -20.05 -6.42
CA ALA A 158 0.13 -20.39 -6.49
C ALA A 158 0.79 -19.86 -7.77
N GLU A 159 0.12 -19.99 -8.93
CA GLU A 159 0.59 -19.42 -10.20
C GLU A 159 0.64 -17.89 -10.17
N VAL A 160 -0.39 -17.24 -9.61
CA VAL A 160 -0.45 -15.78 -9.43
C VAL A 160 0.65 -15.28 -8.48
N LEU A 161 0.91 -15.99 -7.38
CA LEU A 161 2.01 -15.68 -6.48
C LEU A 161 3.35 -15.78 -7.19
N LYS A 162 3.56 -16.86 -7.97
CA LYS A 162 4.76 -17.02 -8.77
C LYS A 162 4.94 -15.87 -9.76
N ALA A 163 3.91 -15.48 -10.49
CA ALA A 163 3.94 -14.34 -11.40
C ALA A 163 4.31 -13.04 -10.67
N ALA A 164 3.75 -12.78 -9.47
CA ALA A 164 4.10 -11.61 -8.67
C ALA A 164 5.57 -11.60 -8.23
N GLN A 165 6.12 -12.76 -7.86
CA GLN A 165 7.52 -12.94 -7.49
C GLN A 165 8.45 -12.78 -8.69
N ASP A 166 8.12 -13.38 -9.85
CA ASP A 166 8.90 -13.28 -11.09
C ASP A 166 8.96 -11.82 -11.57
N ILE A 167 7.84 -11.10 -11.60
CA ILE A 167 7.78 -9.66 -11.92
C ILE A 167 8.64 -8.86 -10.93
N SER A 168 8.53 -9.15 -9.64
CA SER A 168 9.28 -8.43 -8.61
C SER A 168 10.78 -8.63 -8.76
N THR A 169 11.22 -9.85 -9.01
CA THR A 169 12.63 -10.21 -9.20
C THR A 169 13.18 -9.55 -10.47
N HIS A 170 12.46 -9.67 -11.58
CA HIS A 170 12.86 -9.09 -12.87
C HIS A 170 13.00 -7.56 -12.81
N LEU A 171 12.07 -6.89 -12.12
CA LEU A 171 12.06 -5.43 -11.98
C LEU A 171 12.86 -4.91 -10.78
N THR A 172 13.69 -5.73 -10.15
CA THR A 172 14.61 -5.25 -9.12
C THR A 172 15.79 -4.52 -9.77
N PRO A 173 16.15 -3.31 -9.31
CA PRO A 173 17.29 -2.58 -9.86
C PRO A 173 18.58 -3.37 -9.80
N ALA A 174 19.39 -3.27 -10.85
CA ALA A 174 20.69 -3.94 -10.97
C ALA A 174 21.84 -3.13 -10.35
N THR A 175 21.57 -1.99 -9.69
CA THR A 175 22.61 -1.15 -9.08
C THR A 175 23.44 -1.88 -8.04
N ARG A 176 24.76 -1.69 -8.07
CA ARG A 176 25.68 -2.18 -7.04
C ARG A 176 25.70 -1.32 -5.78
N ALA A 177 25.18 -0.10 -5.85
CA ALA A 177 25.16 0.86 -4.73
C ALA A 177 24.57 0.28 -3.45
N TYR A 178 23.52 -0.56 -3.56
CA TYR A 178 22.91 -1.20 -2.40
C TYR A 178 23.87 -2.12 -1.65
N HIS A 179 24.65 -2.94 -2.37
CA HIS A 179 25.64 -3.84 -1.78
C HIS A 179 26.84 -3.08 -1.23
N GLU A 180 27.31 -2.04 -1.92
CA GLU A 180 28.44 -1.23 -1.48
C GLU A 180 28.15 -0.45 -0.19
N ILE A 181 26.97 0.15 -0.08
CA ILE A 181 26.61 1.01 1.07
C ILE A 181 26.21 0.18 2.29
N TRP A 182 25.40 -0.87 2.10
CA TRP A 182 24.73 -1.53 3.21
C TRP A 182 25.36 -2.87 3.61
N LEU A 183 25.97 -3.60 2.65
CA LEU A 183 26.44 -4.97 2.84
C LEU A 183 27.97 -5.11 2.83
N ASP A 184 28.70 -4.01 2.94
CA ASP A 184 30.17 -3.96 2.92
C ASP A 184 30.77 -4.69 1.71
N GLY A 185 30.11 -4.61 0.57
CA GLY A 185 30.64 -5.11 -0.70
C GLY A 185 31.90 -4.34 -1.08
N GLU A 186 32.93 -5.06 -1.55
CA GLU A 186 34.12 -4.41 -2.09
C GLU A 186 33.74 -3.49 -3.25
N LYS A 187 34.19 -2.23 -3.19
CA LYS A 187 34.12 -1.32 -4.33
C LYS A 187 35.06 -1.90 -5.40
N VAL A 188 34.48 -2.70 -6.28
CA VAL A 188 35.25 -3.21 -7.43
C VAL A 188 35.50 -1.98 -8.30
N GLU A 189 36.74 -1.53 -8.38
CA GLU A 189 37.23 -0.64 -9.42
C GLU A 189 37.19 -1.42 -10.76
N SER A 190 35.98 -1.59 -11.30
CA SER A 190 35.80 -2.14 -12.62
C SER A 190 35.90 -1.00 -13.63
N THR A 191 36.64 -1.19 -14.69
CA THR A 191 36.69 -0.30 -15.86
C THR A 191 35.36 -0.32 -16.63
N GLU A 192 34.43 -1.21 -16.29
CA GLU A 192 33.12 -1.31 -16.89
C GLU A 192 32.14 -0.30 -16.24
N GLU A 193 31.47 0.48 -17.09
CA GLU A 193 30.41 1.40 -16.65
C GLU A 193 29.27 0.62 -16.03
N GLU A 194 28.78 1.06 -14.87
CA GLU A 194 27.61 0.44 -14.23
C GLU A 194 26.40 0.54 -15.15
N GLN A 195 25.70 -0.56 -15.35
CA GLN A 195 24.52 -0.64 -16.21
C GLN A 195 23.26 -0.88 -15.38
N GLU A 196 22.23 -0.08 -15.65
CA GLU A 196 20.87 -0.27 -15.16
C GLU A 196 19.95 -0.46 -16.37
N PRO A 197 19.72 -1.70 -16.83
CA PRO A 197 19.13 -1.95 -18.15
C PRO A 197 17.66 -1.51 -18.25
N ILE A 198 16.89 -1.63 -17.16
CA ILE A 198 15.47 -1.32 -17.18
C ILE A 198 15.25 0.17 -16.89
N TYR A 199 15.87 0.69 -15.85
CA TYR A 199 15.56 2.05 -15.37
C TYR A 199 16.49 3.13 -15.92
N GLY A 200 17.67 2.79 -16.38
CA GLY A 200 18.69 3.76 -16.77
C GLY A 200 19.21 4.59 -15.58
N LYS A 201 20.04 5.61 -15.86
CA LYS A 201 20.72 6.44 -14.84
C LYS A 201 19.76 7.24 -13.94
N THR A 202 18.58 7.62 -14.44
CA THR A 202 17.64 8.53 -13.74
C THR A 202 16.41 7.84 -13.21
N TYR A 203 16.31 6.54 -13.35
CA TYR A 203 15.15 5.75 -12.90
C TYR A 203 13.81 6.28 -13.48
N LEU A 204 12.69 6.03 -12.80
CA LEU A 204 11.39 6.49 -13.27
C LEU A 204 11.13 7.96 -12.86
N PRO A 205 10.24 8.67 -13.58
CA PRO A 205 9.77 9.99 -13.16
C PRO A 205 9.13 9.98 -11.77
N ARG A 206 8.46 8.87 -11.41
CA ARG A 206 7.75 8.69 -10.13
C ARG A 206 7.61 7.22 -9.78
N LYS A 207 7.29 6.95 -8.49
CA LYS A 207 6.99 5.59 -7.98
C LYS A 207 6.02 4.86 -8.91
N PHE A 208 6.29 3.58 -9.16
CA PHE A 208 5.46 2.67 -9.94
C PHE A 208 4.93 1.54 -9.05
N LYS A 209 3.75 1.02 -9.33
CA LYS A 209 3.08 0.01 -8.50
C LYS A 209 2.42 -1.02 -9.38
N ILE A 210 2.71 -2.30 -9.11
CA ILE A 210 2.12 -3.44 -9.81
C ILE A 210 1.32 -4.30 -8.83
N THR A 211 0.18 -4.85 -9.29
CA THR A 211 -0.64 -5.76 -8.50
C THR A 211 -1.37 -6.76 -9.39
N ILE A 212 -1.68 -7.93 -8.84
CA ILE A 212 -2.42 -8.99 -9.51
C ILE A 212 -3.64 -9.34 -8.64
N ALA A 213 -4.82 -9.46 -9.23
CA ALA A 213 -6.04 -9.89 -8.54
C ALA A 213 -6.66 -11.12 -9.21
N VAL A 214 -7.25 -11.98 -8.39
CA VAL A 214 -8.02 -13.14 -8.83
C VAL A 214 -9.49 -12.88 -8.53
N PRO A 215 -10.34 -12.63 -9.55
CA PRO A 215 -11.77 -12.51 -9.35
C PRO A 215 -12.37 -13.74 -8.63
N PRO A 216 -13.45 -13.58 -7.85
CA PRO A 216 -14.28 -12.38 -7.71
C PRO A 216 -13.79 -11.40 -6.63
N SER A 217 -12.64 -11.64 -5.97
CA SER A 217 -12.14 -10.78 -4.90
C SER A 217 -11.15 -9.72 -5.41
N ASN A 218 -11.42 -8.45 -5.08
CA ASN A 218 -10.52 -7.32 -5.28
C ASN A 218 -9.87 -6.87 -3.97
N ASP A 219 -9.34 -7.79 -3.18
CA ASP A 219 -8.72 -7.52 -1.87
C ASP A 219 -7.39 -6.73 -1.96
N VAL A 220 -6.88 -6.48 -3.18
CA VAL A 220 -5.66 -5.71 -3.46
C VAL A 220 -5.92 -4.32 -4.07
N ASP A 221 -7.18 -3.90 -4.20
CA ASP A 221 -7.59 -2.64 -4.85
C ASP A 221 -6.96 -2.49 -6.25
N ILE A 222 -7.28 -3.43 -7.13
CA ILE A 222 -6.67 -3.60 -8.46
C ILE A 222 -6.62 -2.30 -9.27
N PHE A 223 -7.70 -1.52 -9.29
CA PHE A 223 -7.81 -0.29 -10.08
C PHE A 223 -7.03 0.91 -9.50
N ALA A 224 -6.42 0.78 -8.31
CA ALA A 224 -5.68 1.86 -7.63
C ALA A 224 -4.17 1.88 -7.95
N ASN A 225 -3.70 1.06 -8.88
CA ASN A 225 -2.29 0.84 -9.16
C ASN A 225 -1.89 1.26 -10.58
N CYS A 226 -0.58 1.48 -10.80
CA CYS A 226 -0.07 1.95 -12.08
C CYS A 226 -0.26 0.90 -13.18
N LEU A 227 0.04 -0.35 -12.86
CA LEU A 227 -0.18 -1.53 -13.70
C LEU A 227 -0.86 -2.60 -12.86
N SER A 228 -1.84 -3.26 -13.44
CA SER A 228 -2.60 -4.30 -12.76
C SER A 228 -2.90 -5.44 -13.70
N PHE A 229 -2.86 -6.66 -13.17
CA PHE A 229 -3.18 -7.88 -13.88
C PHE A 229 -4.40 -8.54 -13.23
N ILE A 230 -5.48 -8.69 -13.99
CA ILE A 230 -6.71 -9.35 -13.54
C ILE A 230 -6.68 -10.78 -14.08
N ALA A 231 -6.51 -11.76 -13.20
CA ALA A 231 -6.45 -13.16 -13.59
C ALA A 231 -7.76 -13.61 -14.26
N ILE A 232 -7.63 -14.29 -15.37
CA ILE A 232 -8.75 -14.92 -16.08
C ILE A 232 -8.63 -16.42 -15.87
N VAL A 233 -9.68 -16.99 -15.28
CA VAL A 233 -9.75 -18.40 -14.92
C VAL A 233 -10.88 -19.06 -15.70
N GLU A 234 -10.55 -20.09 -16.48
CA GLU A 234 -11.49 -20.89 -17.24
C GLU A 234 -11.33 -22.36 -16.83
N ASP A 235 -12.42 -23.03 -16.52
CA ASP A 235 -12.42 -24.43 -16.05
C ASP A 235 -11.43 -24.71 -14.89
N GLY A 236 -11.32 -23.76 -13.94
CA GLY A 236 -10.44 -23.84 -12.78
C GLY A 236 -8.94 -23.64 -13.08
N LYS A 237 -8.58 -23.25 -14.30
CA LYS A 237 -7.20 -23.01 -14.73
C LYS A 237 -6.96 -21.55 -15.08
N LEU A 238 -5.80 -21.04 -14.72
CA LEU A 238 -5.34 -19.73 -15.14
C LEU A 238 -5.02 -19.76 -16.64
N VAL A 239 -5.75 -18.95 -17.42
CA VAL A 239 -5.51 -18.84 -18.89
C VAL A 239 -4.76 -17.56 -19.28
N GLY A 240 -4.64 -16.62 -18.38
CA GLY A 240 -3.88 -15.38 -18.56
C GLY A 240 -4.44 -14.24 -17.74
N TYR A 241 -4.13 -13.01 -18.15
CA TYR A 241 -4.47 -11.81 -17.40
C TYR A 241 -4.99 -10.70 -18.31
N ASN A 242 -6.07 -10.03 -17.91
CA ASN A 242 -6.34 -8.71 -18.42
C ASN A 242 -5.35 -7.70 -17.87
N VAL A 243 -4.89 -6.79 -18.70
CA VAL A 243 -3.91 -5.76 -18.38
C VAL A 243 -4.63 -4.45 -18.14
N ALA A 244 -4.49 -3.86 -16.96
CA ALA A 244 -5.07 -2.56 -16.61
C ALA A 244 -3.98 -1.55 -16.25
N VAL A 245 -4.11 -0.29 -16.71
CA VAL A 245 -3.07 0.74 -16.62
C VAL A 245 -3.61 2.07 -16.09
N GLY A 246 -2.76 2.84 -15.42
CA GLY A 246 -3.02 4.24 -15.10
C GLY A 246 -3.79 4.51 -13.81
N GLY A 247 -3.88 3.54 -12.89
CA GLY A 247 -4.47 3.78 -11.57
C GLY A 247 -3.55 4.52 -10.60
N GLY A 248 -4.16 5.25 -9.65
CA GLY A 248 -3.38 5.90 -8.59
C GLY A 248 -4.15 6.90 -7.75
N MET A 249 -4.01 6.81 -6.43
CA MET A 249 -4.86 7.52 -5.47
C MET A 249 -4.34 8.89 -4.99
N GLY A 250 -3.05 9.20 -5.18
CA GLY A 250 -2.49 10.45 -4.62
C GLY A 250 -2.98 11.71 -5.32
N SER A 251 -3.26 12.74 -4.52
CA SER A 251 -3.58 14.11 -4.96
C SER A 251 -2.86 15.14 -4.09
N THR A 252 -3.13 16.42 -4.29
CA THR A 252 -2.60 17.54 -3.50
C THR A 252 -3.74 18.50 -3.20
N HIS A 253 -3.93 18.87 -1.92
CA HIS A 253 -4.93 19.86 -1.55
C HIS A 253 -4.77 21.18 -2.33
N GLY A 254 -5.90 21.73 -2.78
CA GLY A 254 -5.91 23.02 -3.51
C GLY A 254 -5.28 22.97 -4.92
N ASN A 255 -5.00 21.77 -5.44
CA ASN A 255 -4.50 21.62 -6.80
C ASN A 255 -5.38 20.63 -7.59
N GLU A 256 -6.35 21.15 -8.32
CA GLU A 256 -7.32 20.39 -9.11
C GLU A 256 -6.68 19.64 -10.29
N ALA A 257 -5.48 20.03 -10.74
CA ALA A 257 -4.71 19.28 -11.72
C ALA A 257 -4.22 17.93 -11.17
N THR A 258 -4.38 17.69 -9.85
CA THR A 258 -4.03 16.43 -9.21
C THR A 258 -5.29 15.74 -8.64
N TYR A 259 -5.53 14.51 -9.04
CA TYR A 259 -6.74 13.76 -8.68
C TYR A 259 -6.45 12.25 -8.59
N PRO A 260 -7.24 11.47 -7.82
CA PRO A 260 -7.22 10.01 -7.89
C PRO A 260 -7.78 9.52 -9.23
N ARG A 261 -7.27 8.38 -9.70
CA ARG A 261 -7.67 7.77 -10.97
C ARG A 261 -7.76 6.26 -10.82
N LEU A 262 -8.76 5.66 -11.43
CA LEU A 262 -8.87 4.22 -11.63
C LEU A 262 -8.11 3.80 -12.89
N ALA A 263 -7.62 2.56 -12.90
CA ALA A 263 -6.95 1.98 -14.07
C ALA A 263 -7.94 1.60 -15.16
N ASP A 264 -7.55 1.79 -16.42
CA ASP A 264 -8.29 1.31 -17.61
C ASP A 264 -7.78 -0.07 -18.02
N VAL A 265 -8.69 -0.99 -18.32
CA VAL A 265 -8.36 -2.31 -18.86
C VAL A 265 -8.16 -2.19 -20.38
N ILE A 266 -6.96 -2.52 -20.87
CA ILE A 266 -6.54 -2.23 -22.24
C ILE A 266 -6.31 -3.46 -23.11
N GLY A 267 -6.16 -4.67 -22.56
CA GLY A 267 -5.88 -5.86 -23.33
C GLY A 267 -5.74 -7.10 -22.47
N PHE A 268 -5.31 -8.20 -23.07
CA PHE A 268 -5.11 -9.50 -22.43
C PHE A 268 -3.73 -10.07 -22.82
N CYS A 269 -3.03 -10.69 -21.85
CA CYS A 269 -1.78 -11.42 -22.07
C CYS A 269 -1.84 -12.83 -21.48
N THR A 270 -1.02 -13.75 -22.03
CA THR A 270 -0.87 -15.10 -21.48
C THR A 270 0.01 -15.09 -20.22
N PRO A 271 0.03 -16.20 -19.42
CA PRO A 271 0.89 -16.27 -18.24
C PRO A 271 2.39 -16.09 -18.57
N GLU A 272 2.85 -16.57 -19.72
CA GLU A 272 4.24 -16.47 -20.15
C GLU A 272 4.64 -15.03 -20.53
N GLN A 273 3.68 -14.21 -20.94
CA GLN A 273 3.91 -12.83 -21.35
C GLN A 273 3.92 -11.83 -20.18
N VAL A 274 3.44 -12.22 -18.99
CA VAL A 274 3.16 -11.29 -17.89
C VAL A 274 4.37 -10.47 -17.43
N VAL A 275 5.55 -11.07 -17.40
CA VAL A 275 6.81 -10.39 -16.98
C VAL A 275 7.26 -9.39 -18.05
N ASP A 276 7.20 -9.79 -19.32
CA ASP A 276 7.56 -8.93 -20.46
C ASP A 276 6.60 -7.72 -20.54
N VAL A 277 5.30 -7.95 -20.42
CA VAL A 277 4.29 -6.87 -20.36
C VAL A 277 4.58 -5.94 -19.19
N ALA A 278 4.92 -6.46 -18.02
CA ALA A 278 5.25 -5.63 -16.85
C ALA A 278 6.47 -4.73 -17.10
N GLU A 279 7.53 -5.26 -17.69
CA GLU A 279 8.71 -4.49 -18.07
C GLU A 279 8.36 -3.40 -19.09
N LYS A 280 7.67 -3.74 -20.19
CA LYS A 280 7.40 -2.77 -21.25
C LYS A 280 6.50 -1.63 -20.79
N VAL A 281 5.53 -1.87 -19.90
CA VAL A 281 4.73 -0.79 -19.30
C VAL A 281 5.60 0.11 -18.40
N VAL A 282 6.57 -0.46 -17.67
CA VAL A 282 7.55 0.33 -16.91
C VAL A 282 8.41 1.19 -17.84
N LEU A 283 8.85 0.65 -18.99
CA LEU A 283 9.60 1.41 -20.00
C LEU A 283 8.77 2.54 -20.59
N VAL A 284 7.48 2.35 -20.88
CA VAL A 284 6.58 3.43 -21.33
C VAL A 284 6.56 4.57 -20.30
N GLN A 285 6.46 4.27 -19.00
CA GLN A 285 6.53 5.30 -17.95
C GLN A 285 7.91 5.96 -17.87
N ARG A 286 8.99 5.22 -18.03
CA ARG A 286 10.35 5.73 -18.04
C ARG A 286 10.56 6.75 -19.15
N ASP A 287 10.10 6.43 -20.34
CA ASP A 287 10.43 7.16 -21.57
C ASP A 287 9.44 8.32 -21.86
N PHE A 288 8.18 8.20 -21.45
CA PHE A 288 7.12 9.16 -21.76
C PHE A 288 6.52 9.87 -20.54
N GLY A 289 6.88 9.47 -19.32
CA GLY A 289 6.38 10.13 -18.10
C GLY A 289 6.99 11.52 -17.91
N ASP A 290 6.19 12.47 -17.43
CA ASP A 290 6.63 13.84 -17.18
C ASP A 290 7.73 13.87 -16.11
N ARG A 291 8.87 14.47 -16.42
CA ARG A 291 10.02 14.70 -15.54
C ARG A 291 10.18 16.15 -15.10
N THR A 292 9.32 17.04 -15.57
CA THR A 292 9.39 18.48 -15.31
C THR A 292 8.54 18.89 -14.10
N ASP A 293 7.30 18.40 -14.00
CA ASP A 293 6.41 18.62 -12.85
C ASP A 293 6.26 17.34 -12.03
N ARG A 294 6.87 17.31 -10.85
CA ARG A 294 6.78 16.15 -9.95
C ARG A 294 5.36 15.86 -9.45
N LYS A 295 4.44 16.82 -9.49
CA LYS A 295 3.02 16.59 -9.16
C LYS A 295 2.27 15.89 -10.28
N HIS A 296 2.76 16.01 -11.52
CA HIS A 296 2.19 15.39 -12.73
C HIS A 296 2.98 14.15 -13.23
N SER A 297 4.07 13.76 -12.56
CA SER A 297 4.97 12.66 -12.98
C SER A 297 4.43 11.23 -12.75
N ARG A 298 3.21 11.05 -12.20
CA ARG A 298 2.63 9.70 -11.97
C ARG A 298 2.11 9.10 -13.27
N PHE A 299 2.27 7.77 -13.44
CA PHE A 299 1.85 7.06 -14.63
C PHE A 299 0.38 7.30 -15.02
N LYS A 300 -0.51 7.50 -14.04
CA LYS A 300 -1.91 7.86 -14.30
C LYS A 300 -2.07 9.12 -15.16
N TYR A 301 -1.16 10.07 -15.03
CA TYR A 301 -1.20 11.28 -15.86
C TYR A 301 -0.59 11.02 -17.24
N THR A 302 0.44 10.19 -17.35
CA THR A 302 0.94 9.73 -18.65
C THR A 302 -0.19 9.05 -19.45
N VAL A 303 -1.01 8.22 -18.78
CA VAL A 303 -2.19 7.60 -19.41
C VAL A 303 -3.27 8.64 -19.77
N ASP A 304 -3.52 9.64 -18.92
CA ASP A 304 -4.52 10.68 -19.20
C ASP A 304 -4.08 11.68 -20.27
N ASP A 305 -2.79 11.94 -20.39
CA ASP A 305 -2.23 12.88 -21.38
C ASP A 305 -2.22 12.27 -22.80
N HIS A 306 -1.97 10.97 -22.90
CA HIS A 306 -1.86 10.26 -24.18
C HIS A 306 -3.12 9.47 -24.56
N GLY A 307 -3.91 9.01 -23.59
CA GLY A 307 -5.03 8.11 -23.79
C GLY A 307 -4.66 6.62 -23.68
N PRO A 308 -5.59 5.76 -23.21
CA PRO A 308 -5.34 4.33 -23.04
C PRO A 308 -5.04 3.60 -24.36
N GLU A 309 -5.64 4.03 -25.47
CA GLU A 309 -5.40 3.46 -26.80
C GLU A 309 -3.97 3.72 -27.27
N TRP A 310 -3.42 4.92 -27.01
CA TRP A 310 -2.04 5.24 -27.31
C TRP A 310 -1.09 4.41 -26.46
N ILE A 311 -1.41 4.23 -25.16
CA ILE A 311 -0.62 3.37 -24.26
C ILE A 311 -0.59 1.94 -24.80
N LEU A 312 -1.72 1.39 -25.23
CA LEU A 312 -1.81 0.06 -25.84
C LEU A 312 -0.95 -0.05 -27.10
N ALA A 313 -1.08 0.91 -28.02
CA ALA A 313 -0.30 0.93 -29.26
C ALA A 313 1.22 1.00 -28.96
N LYS A 314 1.63 1.83 -28.01
CA LYS A 314 3.03 1.96 -27.63
C LYS A 314 3.54 0.71 -26.91
N LEU A 315 2.71 0.08 -26.09
CA LEU A 315 3.02 -1.19 -25.43
C LEU A 315 3.24 -2.31 -26.46
N ASN A 316 2.33 -2.45 -27.44
CA ASN A 316 2.46 -3.45 -28.52
C ASN A 316 3.72 -3.22 -29.36
N GLU A 317 4.06 -1.94 -29.64
CA GLU A 317 5.34 -1.60 -30.31
C GLU A 317 6.56 -2.10 -29.51
N TYR A 318 6.57 -1.91 -28.19
CA TYR A 318 7.68 -2.34 -27.33
C TYR A 318 7.75 -3.85 -27.13
N LEU A 319 6.60 -4.53 -27.14
CA LEU A 319 6.47 -5.98 -27.05
C LEU A 319 6.87 -6.68 -28.37
N GLY A 320 6.65 -6.04 -29.52
CA GLY A 320 6.78 -6.65 -30.85
C GLY A 320 5.64 -7.61 -31.21
N TYR A 321 4.57 -7.61 -30.42
CA TYR A 321 3.32 -8.35 -30.66
C TYR A 321 2.14 -7.59 -30.05
N ASP A 322 0.92 -7.92 -30.51
CA ASP A 322 -0.31 -7.31 -30.01
C ASP A 322 -0.86 -8.07 -28.80
N LEU A 323 -1.33 -7.33 -27.78
CA LEU A 323 -2.14 -7.91 -26.72
C LEU A 323 -3.48 -8.39 -27.27
N GLY A 324 -3.98 -9.48 -26.70
CA GLY A 324 -5.32 -10.00 -27.01
C GLY A 324 -6.45 -9.08 -26.56
N PRO A 325 -7.69 -9.33 -27.02
CA PRO A 325 -8.86 -8.59 -26.57
C PRO A 325 -9.15 -8.84 -25.08
N VAL A 326 -9.68 -7.82 -24.41
CA VAL A 326 -10.12 -7.91 -23.01
C VAL A 326 -11.13 -9.04 -22.84
N ARG A 327 -10.93 -9.89 -21.83
CA ARG A 327 -11.84 -10.98 -21.46
C ARG A 327 -12.76 -10.56 -20.31
N SER A 328 -13.92 -11.20 -20.21
CA SER A 328 -14.91 -10.93 -19.15
C SER A 328 -14.34 -11.27 -17.75
N TYR A 329 -14.64 -10.42 -16.78
CA TYR A 329 -14.32 -10.61 -15.37
C TYR A 329 -15.34 -9.85 -14.51
N GLU A 330 -15.46 -10.24 -13.24
CA GLU A 330 -16.33 -9.57 -12.28
C GLU A 330 -15.70 -9.56 -10.89
N PHE A 331 -15.76 -8.41 -10.21
CA PHE A 331 -15.39 -8.27 -8.81
C PHE A 331 -16.64 -7.98 -7.97
N THR A 332 -16.87 -8.78 -6.95
CA THR A 332 -18.03 -8.67 -6.05
C THR A 332 -17.64 -8.36 -4.60
N ASP A 333 -16.35 -8.56 -4.25
CA ASP A 333 -15.84 -8.41 -2.90
C ASP A 333 -14.44 -7.75 -2.91
N ASN A 334 -14.05 -7.17 -1.77
CA ASN A 334 -12.73 -6.55 -1.56
C ASN A 334 -12.15 -6.87 -0.16
N GLY A 335 -12.82 -7.68 0.63
CA GLY A 335 -12.46 -8.00 2.01
C GLY A 335 -11.49 -9.17 2.15
N ASP A 336 -10.87 -9.28 3.32
CA ASP A 336 -10.14 -10.46 3.73
C ASP A 336 -11.13 -11.51 4.31
N ARG A 337 -10.81 -12.80 4.16
CA ARG A 337 -11.61 -13.88 4.73
C ARG A 337 -11.08 -14.25 6.10
N PHE A 338 -11.69 -13.71 7.14
CA PHE A 338 -11.25 -13.88 8.53
C PHE A 338 -11.57 -15.26 9.10
N GLY A 339 -10.80 -15.64 10.11
CA GLY A 339 -10.95 -16.94 10.79
C GLY A 339 -10.32 -18.09 10.03
N TRP A 340 -10.78 -19.30 10.32
CA TRP A 340 -10.25 -20.53 9.75
C TRP A 340 -10.82 -20.83 8.36
N VAL A 341 -9.94 -21.17 7.43
CA VAL A 341 -10.27 -21.68 6.09
C VAL A 341 -9.43 -22.93 5.82
N GLU A 342 -10.01 -23.96 5.22
CA GLU A 342 -9.32 -25.14 4.74
C GLU A 342 -9.15 -25.04 3.21
N ASP A 343 -7.99 -25.42 2.71
CA ASP A 343 -7.70 -25.46 1.28
C ASP A 343 -7.98 -26.84 0.65
N GLU A 344 -7.88 -26.94 -0.67
CA GLU A 344 -8.12 -28.16 -1.44
C GLU A 344 -7.12 -29.28 -1.11
N ASN A 345 -5.99 -28.96 -0.46
CA ASN A 345 -4.96 -29.93 -0.07
C ASN A 345 -5.09 -30.36 1.41
N GLY A 346 -6.11 -29.86 2.12
CA GLY A 346 -6.36 -30.16 3.53
C GLY A 346 -5.44 -29.41 4.49
N ASN A 347 -4.76 -28.35 4.04
CA ASN A 347 -4.08 -27.43 4.94
C ASN A 347 -5.06 -26.37 5.46
N PHE A 348 -4.76 -25.83 6.61
CA PHE A 348 -5.54 -24.77 7.23
C PHE A 348 -4.85 -23.42 7.13
N HIS A 349 -5.67 -22.38 7.08
CA HIS A 349 -5.24 -21.00 7.07
C HIS A 349 -6.06 -20.23 8.08
N TYR A 350 -5.41 -19.36 8.86
CA TYR A 350 -6.10 -18.49 9.81
C TYR A 350 -5.83 -17.04 9.49
N THR A 351 -6.88 -16.29 9.14
CA THR A 351 -6.77 -14.86 8.88
C THR A 351 -7.08 -14.07 10.15
N LEU A 352 -6.07 -13.36 10.64
CA LEU A 352 -6.10 -12.52 11.82
C LEU A 352 -6.38 -11.07 11.44
N PHE A 353 -7.37 -10.43 12.08
CA PHE A 353 -7.53 -8.99 12.01
C PHE A 353 -6.43 -8.28 12.80
N VAL A 354 -5.76 -7.31 12.17
CA VAL A 354 -4.70 -6.49 12.77
C VAL A 354 -5.09 -5.02 12.65
N GLU A 355 -5.56 -4.42 13.74
CA GLU A 355 -6.05 -3.06 13.72
C GLU A 355 -5.01 -2.06 13.22
N GLY A 356 -5.35 -1.33 12.16
CA GLY A 356 -4.42 -0.44 11.47
C GLY A 356 -3.15 -1.12 10.95
N GLY A 357 -3.05 -2.44 10.93
CA GLY A 357 -1.86 -3.20 10.53
C GLY A 357 -0.70 -3.10 11.54
N ARG A 358 -0.94 -2.68 12.77
CA ARG A 358 0.11 -2.54 13.79
C ARG A 358 0.19 -3.76 14.69
N VAL A 359 1.23 -4.58 14.51
CA VAL A 359 1.55 -5.70 15.37
C VAL A 359 2.34 -5.19 16.57
N LEU A 360 1.71 -5.25 17.74
CA LEU A 360 2.30 -4.84 19.02
C LEU A 360 1.64 -5.61 20.18
N ASP A 361 2.26 -5.57 21.33
CA ASP A 361 1.68 -6.05 22.58
C ASP A 361 1.05 -4.90 23.35
N THR A 362 -0.16 -5.13 23.87
CA THR A 362 -0.79 -4.30 24.88
C THR A 362 -0.94 -5.12 26.18
N PRO A 363 -1.19 -4.49 27.31
CA PRO A 363 -1.38 -5.24 28.59
C PRO A 363 -2.49 -6.30 28.54
N THR A 364 -3.51 -6.10 27.70
CA THR A 364 -4.67 -6.98 27.56
C THR A 364 -4.66 -7.82 26.28
N TYR A 365 -3.78 -7.53 25.32
CA TYR A 365 -3.72 -8.22 24.04
C TYR A 365 -2.28 -8.33 23.53
N PRO A 366 -1.54 -9.38 23.97
CA PRO A 366 -0.14 -9.60 23.62
C PRO A 366 0.01 -10.30 22.26
N MET A 367 -0.53 -9.65 21.20
CA MET A 367 -0.60 -10.20 19.84
C MET A 367 0.78 -10.48 19.25
N ARG A 368 1.74 -9.56 19.42
CA ARG A 368 3.09 -9.70 18.89
C ARG A 368 3.79 -10.92 19.48
N THR A 369 3.75 -11.07 20.79
CA THR A 369 4.30 -12.23 21.51
C THR A 369 3.61 -13.52 21.04
N GLY A 370 2.28 -13.53 20.89
CA GLY A 370 1.53 -14.69 20.40
C GLY A 370 1.96 -15.11 19.00
N LEU A 371 2.10 -14.15 18.08
CA LEU A 371 2.56 -14.41 16.71
C LEU A 371 4.01 -14.94 16.67
N LEU A 372 4.89 -14.46 17.55
CA LEU A 372 6.25 -14.99 17.69
C LEU A 372 6.24 -16.46 18.17
N GLU A 373 5.41 -16.79 19.16
CA GLU A 373 5.28 -18.18 19.64
C GLU A 373 4.70 -19.11 18.56
N ILE A 374 3.72 -18.63 17.79
CA ILE A 374 3.21 -19.37 16.63
C ILE A 374 4.33 -19.58 15.59
N ALA A 375 5.09 -18.54 15.25
CA ALA A 375 6.18 -18.65 14.27
C ALA A 375 7.24 -19.69 14.63
N LYS A 376 7.52 -19.90 15.93
CA LYS A 376 8.49 -20.91 16.42
C LYS A 376 8.06 -22.36 16.15
N ILE A 377 6.77 -22.62 15.98
CA ILE A 377 6.23 -23.96 15.77
C ILE A 377 5.63 -24.16 14.39
N HIS A 378 5.45 -23.07 13.63
CA HIS A 378 4.79 -23.06 12.34
C HIS A 378 5.75 -23.49 11.24
N ASP A 379 5.31 -24.44 10.42
CA ASP A 379 6.04 -25.00 9.28
C ASP A 379 5.59 -24.43 7.92
N GLY A 380 4.59 -23.56 7.91
CA GLY A 380 4.08 -22.85 6.75
C GLY A 380 4.61 -21.42 6.61
N ASP A 381 3.75 -20.54 6.15
CA ASP A 381 4.10 -19.13 5.88
C ASP A 381 3.14 -18.13 6.52
N PHE A 382 3.57 -16.88 6.59
CA PHE A 382 2.77 -15.72 6.97
C PHE A 382 2.49 -14.88 5.72
N ARG A 383 1.23 -14.50 5.48
CA ARG A 383 0.85 -13.71 4.32
C ARG A 383 0.24 -12.38 4.75
N LEU A 384 0.88 -11.31 4.31
CA LEU A 384 0.42 -9.96 4.54
C LEU A 384 -0.69 -9.64 3.55
N THR A 385 -1.82 -9.09 4.04
CA THR A 385 -2.89 -8.65 3.14
C THR A 385 -2.74 -7.17 2.77
N ALA A 386 -3.29 -6.76 1.64
CA ALA A 386 -3.33 -5.34 1.26
C ALA A 386 -4.31 -4.52 2.10
N ASN A 387 -5.16 -5.18 2.89
CA ASN A 387 -6.04 -4.60 3.90
C ASN A 387 -5.38 -4.49 5.29
N GLN A 388 -4.05 -4.72 5.36
CA GLN A 388 -3.23 -4.61 6.58
C GLN A 388 -3.45 -5.72 7.62
N ASN A 389 -4.02 -6.84 7.22
CA ASN A 389 -4.22 -8.02 8.06
C ASN A 389 -3.15 -9.09 7.80
N LEU A 390 -3.23 -10.20 8.51
CA LEU A 390 -2.27 -11.29 8.45
C LEU A 390 -2.96 -12.64 8.29
N VAL A 391 -2.48 -13.45 7.35
CA VAL A 391 -2.86 -14.86 7.21
C VAL A 391 -1.71 -15.71 7.73
N ILE A 392 -1.98 -16.57 8.71
CA ILE A 392 -1.12 -17.69 9.09
C ILE A 392 -1.51 -18.82 8.16
N ALA A 393 -0.66 -19.10 7.16
CA ALA A 393 -1.03 -19.91 6.01
C ALA A 393 -0.30 -21.25 5.96
N ASN A 394 -0.89 -22.22 5.29
CA ASN A 394 -0.33 -23.56 5.11
C ASN A 394 -0.07 -24.30 6.44
N ILE A 395 -1.00 -24.16 7.39
CA ILE A 395 -0.95 -24.87 8.68
C ILE A 395 -1.30 -26.34 8.42
N SER A 396 -0.36 -27.24 8.69
CA SER A 396 -0.62 -28.68 8.55
C SER A 396 -1.65 -29.16 9.57
N VAL A 397 -2.39 -30.21 9.24
CA VAL A 397 -3.37 -30.85 10.15
C VAL A 397 -2.75 -31.15 11.53
N LYS A 398 -1.47 -31.56 11.55
CA LYS A 398 -0.74 -31.89 12.80
C LYS A 398 -0.50 -30.65 13.68
N LYS A 399 -0.37 -29.48 13.09
CA LYS A 399 -0.07 -28.23 13.81
C LYS A 399 -1.30 -27.40 14.15
N ARG A 400 -2.46 -27.72 13.57
CA ARG A 400 -3.68 -26.93 13.76
C ARG A 400 -4.04 -26.75 15.23
N SER A 401 -4.13 -27.83 16.00
CA SER A 401 -4.54 -27.75 17.41
C SER A 401 -3.53 -26.99 18.29
N GLU A 402 -2.23 -27.11 18.01
CA GLU A 402 -1.20 -26.35 18.73
C GLU A 402 -1.32 -24.84 18.44
N ILE A 403 -1.52 -24.49 17.17
CA ILE A 403 -1.68 -23.07 16.75
C ILE A 403 -3.00 -22.51 17.30
N GLU A 404 -4.10 -23.28 17.25
CA GLU A 404 -5.39 -22.88 17.83
C GLU A 404 -5.27 -22.59 19.33
N ALA A 405 -4.57 -23.44 20.07
CA ALA A 405 -4.31 -23.22 21.51
C ALA A 405 -3.49 -21.94 21.77
N LEU A 406 -2.54 -21.60 20.90
CA LEU A 406 -1.80 -20.33 21.00
C LEU A 406 -2.68 -19.13 20.63
N LEU A 407 -3.52 -19.24 19.60
CA LEU A 407 -4.48 -18.18 19.26
C LEU A 407 -5.41 -17.89 20.45
N GLU A 408 -5.94 -18.90 21.10
CA GLU A 408 -6.77 -18.78 22.31
C GLU A 408 -5.98 -18.16 23.45
N LYS A 409 -4.80 -18.70 23.76
CA LYS A 409 -3.95 -18.24 24.87
C LYS A 409 -3.63 -16.75 24.79
N TYR A 410 -3.42 -16.23 23.59
CA TYR A 410 -3.06 -14.83 23.34
C TYR A 410 -4.25 -13.95 22.91
N GLY A 411 -5.49 -14.45 22.99
CA GLY A 411 -6.73 -13.71 22.70
C GLY A 411 -6.93 -13.38 21.21
N MET A 412 -6.26 -14.12 20.32
CA MET A 412 -6.33 -13.88 18.87
C MET A 412 -7.43 -14.67 18.16
N ALA A 413 -7.95 -15.76 18.77
CA ALA A 413 -8.91 -16.68 18.15
C ALA A 413 -10.25 -16.01 17.76
N HIS A 414 -10.61 -14.92 18.43
CA HIS A 414 -11.86 -14.20 18.21
C HIS A 414 -11.64 -12.79 17.60
N SER A 415 -10.49 -12.56 16.96
CA SER A 415 -10.15 -11.26 16.36
C SER A 415 -11.14 -10.82 15.28
N HIS A 416 -11.82 -11.77 14.64
CA HIS A 416 -12.81 -11.55 13.59
C HIS A 416 -14.25 -11.34 14.11
N GLU A 417 -14.50 -11.43 15.40
CA GLU A 417 -15.81 -11.16 16.03
C GLU A 417 -16.01 -9.65 16.29
N ARG A 418 -15.60 -8.82 15.36
CA ARG A 418 -15.73 -7.37 15.38
C ARG A 418 -16.89 -6.93 14.48
N SER A 419 -17.23 -5.65 14.54
CA SER A 419 -18.17 -5.08 13.55
C SER A 419 -17.59 -5.21 12.14
N ALA A 420 -18.43 -5.42 11.15
CA ALA A 420 -17.99 -5.52 9.76
C ALA A 420 -17.36 -4.20 9.28
N LEU A 421 -17.78 -3.04 9.79
CA LEU A 421 -17.12 -1.76 9.58
C LEU A 421 -15.64 -1.79 10.03
N ARG A 422 -15.36 -2.31 11.25
CA ARG A 422 -14.00 -2.40 11.79
C ARG A 422 -13.14 -3.34 10.95
N LEU A 423 -13.66 -4.51 10.60
CA LEU A 423 -12.95 -5.48 9.76
C LEU A 423 -12.65 -4.95 8.36
N SER A 424 -13.45 -3.99 7.86
CA SER A 424 -13.29 -3.35 6.54
C SER A 424 -12.53 -2.01 6.61
N SER A 425 -11.77 -1.77 7.70
CA SER A 425 -11.08 -0.50 7.94
C SER A 425 -9.62 -0.52 7.50
N ILE A 426 -9.13 0.60 6.97
CA ILE A 426 -7.73 0.80 6.61
C ILE A 426 -7.25 2.19 7.06
N ALA A 427 -6.09 2.25 7.72
CA ALA A 427 -5.45 3.50 8.09
C ALA A 427 -3.98 3.58 7.63
N CYS A 428 -3.53 4.74 7.17
CA CYS A 428 -2.10 4.97 6.99
C CYS A 428 -1.44 5.32 8.33
N VAL A 429 -0.11 5.23 8.40
CA VAL A 429 0.65 5.53 9.64
C VAL A 429 0.38 6.95 10.17
N ALA A 430 0.37 7.96 9.28
CA ALA A 430 0.13 9.38 9.59
C ALA A 430 1.03 9.95 10.72
N LEU A 431 0.47 10.79 11.61
CA LEU A 431 1.19 11.31 12.78
C LEU A 431 1.48 10.16 13.79
N PRO A 432 2.55 10.24 14.59
CA PRO A 432 3.52 11.34 14.67
C PRO A 432 4.69 11.23 13.69
N THR A 433 4.91 10.07 13.06
CA THR A 433 6.17 9.76 12.37
C THR A 433 6.20 10.16 10.90
N CYS A 434 5.07 10.17 10.19
CA CYS A 434 5.04 10.49 8.76
C CYS A 434 5.25 12.00 8.54
N GLY A 435 6.38 12.38 7.92
CA GLY A 435 6.71 13.78 7.64
C GLY A 435 5.72 14.52 6.70
N LEU A 436 4.87 13.78 5.99
CA LEU A 436 3.87 14.32 5.06
C LEU A 436 2.46 14.41 5.67
N ALA A 437 2.25 13.86 6.86
CA ALA A 437 0.94 13.86 7.49
C ALA A 437 0.53 15.26 7.97
N LEU A 438 -0.74 15.60 7.80
CA LEU A 438 -1.37 16.82 8.29
C LEU A 438 -2.26 16.51 9.51
N ALA A 439 -2.82 15.30 9.58
CA ALA A 439 -3.69 14.80 10.64
C ALA A 439 -3.30 13.37 11.06
N GLU A 440 -3.96 12.86 12.07
CA GLU A 440 -3.93 11.46 12.50
C GLU A 440 -4.59 10.52 11.47
N ALA A 441 -4.29 9.22 11.57
CA ALA A 441 -5.05 8.17 10.90
C ALA A 441 -5.00 6.87 11.71
N GLU A 442 -3.85 6.16 11.76
CA GLU A 442 -3.73 4.87 12.44
C GLU A 442 -4.15 4.93 13.92
N ARG A 443 -3.75 5.99 14.64
CA ARG A 443 -4.08 6.15 16.06
C ARG A 443 -5.53 6.58 16.30
N TYR A 444 -6.16 7.23 15.31
CA TYR A 444 -7.48 7.85 15.49
C TYR A 444 -8.64 7.07 14.87
N LEU A 445 -8.44 6.37 13.74
CA LEU A 445 -9.51 5.61 13.09
C LEU A 445 -10.18 4.58 14.02
N PRO A 446 -9.46 3.83 14.89
CA PRO A 446 -10.09 2.94 15.86
C PRO A 446 -11.07 3.63 16.79
N VAL A 447 -10.77 4.87 17.21
CA VAL A 447 -11.65 5.68 18.06
C VAL A 447 -12.92 6.09 17.29
N VAL A 448 -12.75 6.54 16.05
CA VAL A 448 -13.89 6.89 15.18
C VAL A 448 -14.83 5.69 15.02
N ILE A 449 -14.27 4.50 14.73
CA ILE A 449 -15.07 3.29 14.55
C ILE A 449 -15.80 2.91 15.82
N THR A 450 -15.13 2.94 16.99
CA THR A 450 -15.76 2.65 18.28
C THR A 450 -16.98 3.55 18.53
N ASN A 451 -16.85 4.85 18.22
CA ASN A 451 -17.95 5.78 18.36
C ASN A 451 -19.11 5.52 17.38
N LEU A 452 -18.82 5.00 16.18
CA LEU A 452 -19.83 4.66 15.18
C LEU A 452 -20.49 3.30 15.41
N GLU A 453 -19.83 2.38 16.12
CA GLU A 453 -20.36 1.03 16.38
C GLU A 453 -21.69 1.05 17.13
N GLU A 454 -21.89 2.00 18.05
CA GLU A 454 -23.18 2.18 18.74
C GLU A 454 -24.31 2.55 17.77
N ASP A 455 -24.02 3.42 16.80
CA ASP A 455 -25.02 3.87 15.82
C ASP A 455 -25.32 2.75 14.80
N LEU A 456 -24.32 1.94 14.45
CA LEU A 456 -24.50 0.76 13.59
C LEU A 456 -25.31 -0.33 14.28
N GLU A 457 -25.07 -0.60 15.56
CA GLU A 457 -25.88 -1.53 16.37
C GLU A 457 -27.34 -1.08 16.41
N ALA A 458 -27.58 0.21 16.73
CA ALA A 458 -28.92 0.78 16.79
C ALA A 458 -29.64 0.76 15.43
N ALA A 459 -28.91 0.80 14.33
CA ALA A 459 -29.44 0.71 12.96
C ALA A 459 -29.55 -0.73 12.43
N GLY A 460 -29.07 -1.75 13.18
CA GLY A 460 -29.03 -3.15 12.72
C GLY A 460 -28.00 -3.42 11.62
N LEU A 461 -26.93 -2.61 11.53
CA LEU A 461 -25.91 -2.65 10.49
C LEU A 461 -24.57 -3.25 10.97
N ARG A 462 -24.52 -3.87 12.15
CA ARG A 462 -23.28 -4.42 12.71
C ARG A 462 -22.50 -5.34 11.74
N HIS A 463 -23.25 -6.10 10.95
CA HIS A 463 -22.71 -7.11 10.02
C HIS A 463 -22.63 -6.62 8.57
N ASP A 464 -22.96 -5.37 8.30
CA ASP A 464 -22.81 -4.78 6.97
C ASP A 464 -21.36 -4.34 6.74
N ALA A 465 -20.71 -4.96 5.76
CA ALA A 465 -19.34 -4.63 5.38
C ALA A 465 -19.29 -3.30 4.62
N ILE A 466 -19.16 -2.21 5.37
CA ILE A 466 -18.97 -0.85 4.83
C ILE A 466 -17.48 -0.53 4.90
N THR A 467 -16.87 -0.20 3.76
CA THR A 467 -15.44 0.15 3.73
C THR A 467 -15.20 1.55 4.26
N ILE A 468 -14.33 1.66 5.28
CA ILE A 468 -13.94 2.94 5.91
C ILE A 468 -12.42 3.09 5.89
N ARG A 469 -11.92 4.20 5.35
CA ARG A 469 -10.48 4.40 5.19
C ARG A 469 -10.05 5.81 5.60
N MET A 470 -8.93 5.91 6.34
CA MET A 470 -8.42 7.19 6.82
C MET A 470 -6.96 7.39 6.43
N THR A 471 -6.63 8.58 5.95
CA THR A 471 -5.24 8.99 5.67
C THR A 471 -4.96 10.38 6.22
N GLY A 472 -3.73 10.55 6.77
CA GLY A 472 -3.31 11.83 7.34
C GLY A 472 -3.00 12.93 6.31
N CYS A 473 -3.07 12.65 4.99
CA CYS A 473 -2.83 13.63 3.93
C CYS A 473 -3.34 13.12 2.56
N PRO A 474 -3.44 13.98 1.53
CA PRO A 474 -3.99 13.62 0.22
C PRO A 474 -3.10 12.68 -0.64
N ASN A 475 -1.94 12.25 -0.14
CA ASN A 475 -1.18 11.19 -0.82
C ASN A 475 -1.93 9.86 -0.90
N GLY A 476 -3.00 9.68 -0.11
CA GLY A 476 -3.93 8.57 -0.21
C GLY A 476 -3.31 7.20 0.04
N CYS A 477 -2.40 7.08 1.03
CA CYS A 477 -1.69 5.82 1.30
C CYS A 477 -2.63 4.69 1.77
N GLY A 478 -3.72 5.01 2.47
CA GLY A 478 -4.81 4.10 2.84
C GLY A 478 -5.88 3.96 1.77
N ARG A 479 -5.71 4.56 0.61
CA ARG A 479 -6.65 4.52 -0.53
C ARG A 479 -8.09 4.99 -0.19
N PRO A 480 -8.26 6.18 0.46
CA PRO A 480 -9.56 6.65 0.92
C PRO A 480 -10.52 7.00 -0.23
N PHE A 481 -9.98 7.27 -1.42
CA PHE A 481 -10.75 7.73 -2.57
C PHE A 481 -11.47 6.62 -3.35
N ILE A 482 -11.38 5.37 -2.89
CA ILE A 482 -12.13 4.22 -3.43
C ILE A 482 -12.92 3.48 -2.35
N SER A 483 -12.93 3.98 -1.11
CA SER A 483 -13.78 3.44 -0.05
C SER A 483 -15.16 4.09 -0.06
N GLU A 484 -16.13 3.40 0.51
CA GLU A 484 -17.49 3.92 0.67
C GLU A 484 -17.52 5.12 1.61
N ILE A 485 -16.62 5.14 2.64
CA ILE A 485 -16.36 6.26 3.55
C ILE A 485 -14.84 6.52 3.56
N GLY A 486 -14.41 7.73 3.17
CA GLY A 486 -13.00 8.10 3.11
C GLY A 486 -12.71 9.38 3.89
N PHE A 487 -11.67 9.35 4.75
CA PHE A 487 -11.17 10.55 5.45
C PHE A 487 -9.77 10.91 4.97
N VAL A 488 -9.57 12.21 4.70
CA VAL A 488 -8.28 12.75 4.25
C VAL A 488 -7.90 13.95 5.12
N GLY A 489 -6.80 13.85 5.85
CA GLY A 489 -6.33 14.89 6.76
C GLY A 489 -6.05 16.23 6.06
N ARG A 490 -6.51 17.32 6.67
CA ARG A 490 -6.30 18.72 6.25
C ARG A 490 -5.39 19.47 7.20
N GLY A 491 -5.50 19.19 8.47
CA GLY A 491 -4.76 19.80 9.57
C GLY A 491 -4.96 18.99 10.85
N PRO A 492 -4.39 19.38 11.99
CA PRO A 492 -4.64 18.73 13.26
C PRO A 492 -6.15 18.64 13.53
N ASP A 493 -6.63 17.41 13.77
CA ASP A 493 -8.03 17.08 14.03
C ASP A 493 -9.03 17.53 12.95
N ARG A 494 -8.56 17.78 11.73
CA ARG A 494 -9.41 18.23 10.62
C ARG A 494 -9.26 17.34 9.39
N TYR A 495 -10.39 17.01 8.77
CA TYR A 495 -10.48 16.06 7.67
C TYR A 495 -11.43 16.53 6.57
N ASN A 496 -11.15 16.10 5.34
CA ASN A 496 -12.16 16.03 4.29
C ASN A 496 -12.84 14.67 4.35
N LEU A 497 -14.16 14.64 4.33
CA LEU A 497 -14.99 13.45 4.28
C LEU A 497 -15.48 13.20 2.86
N TYR A 498 -15.17 12.01 2.36
CA TYR A 498 -15.57 11.52 1.04
C TYR A 498 -16.53 10.35 1.19
N LEU A 499 -17.55 10.29 0.33
CA LEU A 499 -18.55 9.21 0.30
C LEU A 499 -18.72 8.65 -1.13
N GLY A 500 -19.27 7.45 -1.25
CA GLY A 500 -19.76 6.89 -2.51
C GLY A 500 -18.74 6.16 -3.35
N GLY A 501 -17.60 5.74 -2.78
CA GLY A 501 -16.73 4.76 -3.44
C GLY A 501 -17.45 3.44 -3.70
N GLY A 502 -17.04 2.72 -4.73
CA GLY A 502 -17.62 1.41 -5.04
C GLY A 502 -17.09 0.32 -4.12
N HIS A 503 -17.96 -0.57 -3.61
CA HIS A 503 -17.57 -1.62 -2.68
C HIS A 503 -16.42 -2.49 -3.22
N ALA A 504 -16.48 -2.90 -4.49
CA ALA A 504 -15.41 -3.66 -5.13
C ALA A 504 -14.30 -2.78 -5.76
N GLY A 505 -14.21 -1.48 -5.41
CA GLY A 505 -13.16 -0.57 -5.87
C GLY A 505 -13.33 -0.02 -7.29
N GLN A 506 -14.49 -0.22 -7.92
CA GLN A 506 -14.79 0.15 -9.31
C GLN A 506 -15.21 1.62 -9.51
N ARG A 507 -15.32 2.41 -8.42
CA ARG A 507 -15.78 3.81 -8.46
C ARG A 507 -15.05 4.63 -7.41
N LEU A 508 -14.71 5.88 -7.77
CA LEU A 508 -14.13 6.85 -6.84
C LEU A 508 -15.20 7.42 -5.89
N SER A 509 -14.80 7.69 -4.64
CA SER A 509 -15.59 8.49 -3.72
C SER A 509 -15.56 9.97 -4.10
N LYS A 510 -16.56 10.73 -3.68
CA LYS A 510 -16.73 12.16 -3.92
C LYS A 510 -16.71 12.94 -2.62
N LEU A 511 -16.17 14.15 -2.63
CA LEU A 511 -16.19 15.05 -1.48
C LEU A 511 -17.63 15.30 -1.01
N TYR A 512 -17.90 14.95 0.25
CA TYR A 512 -19.19 15.16 0.92
C TYR A 512 -19.15 16.34 1.89
N ARG A 513 -18.06 16.49 2.65
CA ARG A 513 -17.79 17.65 3.52
C ARG A 513 -16.31 17.98 3.51
N GLU A 514 -15.99 19.25 3.39
CA GLU A 514 -14.61 19.76 3.46
C GLU A 514 -14.32 20.25 4.87
N ASP A 515 -13.10 20.01 5.34
CA ASP A 515 -12.49 20.58 6.54
C ASP A 515 -13.31 20.42 7.84
N ILE A 516 -13.97 19.25 8.02
CA ILE A 516 -14.71 18.92 9.23
C ILE A 516 -13.76 18.71 10.40
N HIS A 517 -14.19 19.08 11.62
CA HIS A 517 -13.50 18.71 12.84
C HIS A 517 -13.77 17.24 13.19
N ALA A 518 -12.83 16.60 13.86
CA ALA A 518 -12.91 15.20 14.27
C ALA A 518 -14.19 14.86 15.05
N ASP A 519 -14.65 15.76 15.93
CA ASP A 519 -15.86 15.58 16.75
C ASP A 519 -17.16 15.59 15.94
N GLU A 520 -17.16 16.14 14.73
CA GLU A 520 -18.35 16.22 13.87
C GLU A 520 -18.63 14.91 13.12
N ILE A 521 -17.65 13.99 13.06
CA ILE A 521 -17.72 12.76 12.23
C ILE A 521 -18.95 11.94 12.57
N ARG A 522 -19.19 11.64 13.86
CA ARG A 522 -20.34 10.85 14.31
C ARG A 522 -21.67 11.52 13.93
N GLY A 523 -21.79 12.83 14.19
CA GLY A 523 -23.00 13.61 13.87
C GLY A 523 -23.34 13.63 12.38
N LEU A 524 -22.32 13.55 11.52
CA LEU A 524 -22.50 13.51 10.06
C LEU A 524 -22.88 12.11 9.56
N LEU A 525 -22.31 11.04 10.12
CA LEU A 525 -22.50 9.68 9.60
C LEU A 525 -23.68 8.94 10.21
N ALA A 526 -23.97 9.12 11.50
CA ALA A 526 -25.05 8.41 12.19
C ALA A 526 -26.43 8.58 11.52
N PRO A 527 -26.87 9.79 11.10
CA PRO A 527 -28.12 9.96 10.37
C PRO A 527 -28.13 9.22 9.01
N ILE A 528 -26.98 9.12 8.34
CA ILE A 528 -26.85 8.43 7.05
C ILE A 528 -27.01 6.92 7.27
N PHE A 529 -26.41 6.35 8.32
CA PHE A 529 -26.56 4.92 8.66
C PHE A 529 -28.01 4.57 8.97
N GLN A 530 -28.70 5.39 9.76
CA GLN A 530 -30.11 5.18 10.07
C GLN A 530 -30.98 5.22 8.82
N ARG A 531 -30.68 6.14 7.91
CA ARG A 531 -31.40 6.29 6.67
C ARG A 531 -31.10 5.13 5.71
N TYR A 532 -29.84 4.70 5.61
CA TYR A 532 -29.42 3.53 4.84
C TYR A 532 -30.14 2.27 5.31
N ALA A 533 -30.18 2.02 6.61
CA ALA A 533 -30.88 0.85 7.17
C ALA A 533 -32.37 0.79 6.77
N LYS A 534 -33.02 1.94 6.65
CA LYS A 534 -34.46 2.05 6.35
C LYS A 534 -34.81 2.08 4.87
N GLU A 535 -33.95 2.68 4.04
CA GLU A 535 -34.24 3.05 2.66
C GLU A 535 -33.46 2.24 1.63
N ARG A 536 -32.47 1.43 2.06
CA ARG A 536 -31.70 0.60 1.11
C ARG A 536 -32.59 -0.41 0.40
N ILE A 537 -32.32 -0.66 -0.87
CA ILE A 537 -32.91 -1.75 -1.61
C ILE A 537 -32.09 -3.03 -1.43
N GLU A 538 -32.68 -4.19 -1.76
CA GLU A 538 -32.01 -5.47 -1.61
C GLU A 538 -30.69 -5.51 -2.39
N GLY A 539 -29.60 -5.93 -1.74
CA GLY A 539 -28.25 -6.01 -2.32
C GLY A 539 -27.51 -4.67 -2.48
N GLU A 540 -28.15 -3.54 -2.16
CA GLU A 540 -27.51 -2.23 -2.30
C GLU A 540 -26.43 -2.00 -1.24
N ARG A 541 -25.23 -1.64 -1.68
CA ARG A 541 -24.12 -1.27 -0.83
C ARG A 541 -24.23 0.18 -0.37
N PHE A 542 -23.57 0.50 0.76
CA PHE A 542 -23.61 1.86 1.33
C PHE A 542 -23.15 2.94 0.35
N GLY A 543 -22.07 2.66 -0.40
CA GLY A 543 -21.55 3.58 -1.43
C GLY A 543 -22.54 3.85 -2.57
N ASP A 544 -23.39 2.89 -2.94
CA ASP A 544 -24.42 3.05 -3.96
C ASP A 544 -25.62 3.83 -3.39
N PHE A 545 -26.01 3.51 -2.15
CA PHE A 545 -27.08 4.20 -1.46
C PHE A 545 -26.84 5.71 -1.33
N VAL A 546 -25.63 6.13 -0.90
CA VAL A 546 -25.36 7.57 -0.72
C VAL A 546 -25.38 8.35 -2.03
N ILE A 547 -25.15 7.68 -3.17
CA ILE A 547 -25.33 8.28 -4.50
C ILE A 547 -26.82 8.36 -4.84
N ARG A 548 -27.56 7.26 -4.76
CA ARG A 548 -29.00 7.21 -5.06
C ARG A 548 -29.79 8.14 -4.15
N ALA A 549 -29.46 8.18 -2.86
CA ALA A 549 -30.09 9.09 -1.88
C ALA A 549 -29.66 10.55 -2.04
N GLY A 550 -28.77 10.83 -2.98
CA GLY A 550 -28.41 12.18 -3.36
C GLY A 550 -27.40 12.88 -2.44
N TYR A 551 -26.63 12.18 -1.61
CA TYR A 551 -25.57 12.79 -0.80
C TYR A 551 -24.40 13.27 -1.66
N VAL A 552 -23.97 12.47 -2.62
CA VAL A 552 -22.86 12.77 -3.53
C VAL A 552 -23.18 12.30 -4.97
N ALA A 553 -22.44 12.83 -5.95
CA ALA A 553 -22.53 12.38 -7.34
C ALA A 553 -21.59 11.19 -7.60
N ALA A 554 -22.00 10.25 -8.46
CA ALA A 554 -21.12 9.17 -8.91
C ALA A 554 -19.89 9.72 -9.64
N THR A 555 -18.72 9.14 -9.39
CA THR A 555 -17.46 9.57 -10.00
C THR A 555 -16.63 8.35 -10.41
N VAL A 556 -16.47 8.15 -11.71
CA VAL A 556 -15.62 7.08 -12.28
C VAL A 556 -14.34 7.67 -12.86
N GLN A 557 -14.47 8.75 -13.62
CA GLN A 557 -13.34 9.40 -14.28
C GLN A 557 -12.58 10.30 -13.31
N GLY A 558 -11.23 10.14 -13.23
CA GLY A 558 -10.39 10.96 -12.37
C GLY A 558 -10.49 12.46 -12.67
N LYS A 559 -10.61 12.85 -13.96
CA LYS A 559 -10.80 14.25 -14.40
C LYS A 559 -12.08 14.91 -13.87
N ASP A 560 -13.06 14.11 -13.42
CA ASP A 560 -14.31 14.60 -12.84
C ASP A 560 -14.30 14.64 -11.29
N PHE A 561 -13.19 14.25 -10.68
CA PHE A 561 -13.09 14.14 -9.22
C PHE A 561 -13.43 15.45 -8.50
N HIS A 562 -12.96 16.58 -9.03
CA HIS A 562 -13.21 17.91 -8.46
C HIS A 562 -14.46 18.61 -9.04
N LYS A 563 -15.17 18.00 -10.00
CA LYS A 563 -16.39 18.56 -10.60
C LYS A 563 -17.65 18.08 -9.86
N ASN A 564 -18.76 18.80 -10.03
CA ASN A 564 -20.08 18.42 -9.49
C ASN A 564 -20.06 18.16 -7.97
N ILE A 565 -19.25 18.90 -7.23
CA ILE A 565 -19.28 18.93 -5.78
C ILE A 565 -20.47 19.79 -5.36
N LYS A 566 -21.28 19.29 -4.42
CA LYS A 566 -22.41 20.06 -3.91
C LYS A 566 -21.93 21.26 -3.10
N GLU A 567 -22.62 22.41 -3.22
CA GLU A 567 -22.29 23.62 -2.46
C GLU A 567 -22.22 23.40 -0.96
N GLU A 568 -23.10 22.53 -0.43
CA GLU A 568 -23.10 22.16 0.99
C GLU A 568 -21.82 21.47 1.46
N ALA A 569 -21.06 20.84 0.54
CA ALA A 569 -19.78 20.19 0.85
C ALA A 569 -18.68 21.21 1.17
N LEU A 570 -18.81 22.43 0.64
CA LEU A 570 -17.82 23.53 0.74
C LEU A 570 -18.17 24.53 1.84
N LYS A 571 -19.32 24.39 2.50
CA LYS A 571 -19.74 25.25 3.62
C LYS A 571 -19.21 24.65 4.93
N ASN A 572 -18.34 25.39 5.59
CA ASN A 572 -17.94 25.17 6.98
C ASN A 572 -18.97 25.72 7.93
#